data_5da98b854d99e6fc2360e29592c3200c
#
_entry.id   5da98b854d99e6fc2360e29592c3200c
#
_cell.length_a   1.000
_cell.length_b   1.000
_cell.length_c   1.000
_cell.angle_alpha   90.00
_cell.angle_beta   90.00
_cell.angle_gamma   90.00
#
_symmetry.space_group_name_H-M   'P 1'
#
loop_
_entity.id
_entity.type
_entity.pdbx_description
1 polymer ?
#
loop_
_entity_poly.entity_id
_entity_poly.type
_entity_poly.pdbx_seq_one_letter_code
_entity_poly.pdbx_strand_id
1 'polypeptide(L)'
;MYFGGLKAIDGFDLVINEGETLGIIGPNGAGKTTLFNAICGVYKPTEGKVIYEGREVQGTPAHEMAKMGVARTFQISKPLPGLTIFDNVVAAAGVQHYTGIGSYFHKAHTTEVEDRVEEVIKETGLAEVANKLASDVSLGYLRRLEIARVLVNDPKIIMLDEPCAGLSNFAINEITELIFKLKEKKKTIVLIEHNLPLTMRVCDRITVLSYGRKICEGTPEVVANDPQVIEAYLGKEED
;
A
#
# COMPACT_ATOMS: atom_id res chain seq x y z
N MET A 1 -0.26 3.20 20.59
CA MET A 1 1.07 3.60 20.13
C MET A 1 1.29 5.07 20.45
N TYR A 2 2.40 5.40 21.12
CA TYR A 2 2.60 6.72 21.71
C TYR A 2 3.90 7.34 21.21
N PHE A 3 3.87 8.64 20.93
CA PHE A 3 5.06 9.44 20.59
C PHE A 3 5.15 10.61 21.59
N GLY A 4 6.05 10.49 22.58
CA GLY A 4 6.05 11.42 23.71
C GLY A 4 4.69 11.44 24.42
N GLY A 5 4.04 12.60 24.49
CA GLY A 5 2.70 12.76 25.07
C GLY A 5 1.53 12.49 24.13
N LEU A 6 1.80 12.24 22.83
CA LEU A 6 0.76 12.05 21.82
C LEU A 6 0.41 10.56 21.69
N LYS A 7 -0.86 10.21 21.89
CA LYS A 7 -1.41 8.89 21.60
C LYS A 7 -1.86 8.85 20.14
N ALA A 8 -0.94 8.43 19.23
CA ALA A 8 -1.23 8.35 17.80
C ALA A 8 -2.17 7.20 17.43
N ILE A 9 -2.13 6.09 18.21
CA ILE A 9 -3.08 4.97 18.14
C ILE A 9 -3.39 4.56 19.58
N ASP A 10 -4.67 4.49 19.93
CA ASP A 10 -5.15 4.23 21.30
C ASP A 10 -6.29 3.21 21.27
N GLY A 11 -6.04 1.99 21.77
CA GLY A 11 -7.06 0.93 21.88
C GLY A 11 -7.65 0.53 20.52
N PHE A 12 -6.79 0.24 19.52
CA PHE A 12 -7.21 -0.06 18.15
C PHE A 12 -7.00 -1.54 17.83
N ASP A 13 -8.08 -2.24 17.52
CA ASP A 13 -8.05 -3.62 17.05
C ASP A 13 -8.48 -3.67 15.57
N LEU A 14 -7.72 -4.40 14.75
CA LEU A 14 -7.97 -4.59 13.33
C LEU A 14 -7.67 -6.03 12.93
N VAL A 15 -8.56 -6.59 12.13
CA VAL A 15 -8.35 -7.87 11.44
C VAL A 15 -8.31 -7.59 9.94
N ILE A 16 -7.32 -8.13 9.26
CA ILE A 16 -7.20 -8.13 7.81
C ILE A 16 -7.44 -9.56 7.35
N ASN A 17 -8.52 -9.78 6.57
CA ASN A 17 -8.84 -11.11 6.07
C ASN A 17 -8.12 -11.39 4.75
N GLU A 18 -7.79 -12.64 4.49
CA GLU A 18 -7.18 -13.05 3.23
C GLU A 18 -8.13 -12.78 2.05
N GLY A 19 -7.61 -12.19 0.99
CA GLY A 19 -8.34 -11.88 -0.23
C GLY A 19 -9.30 -10.69 -0.14
N GLU A 20 -9.37 -9.97 1.00
CA GLU A 20 -10.18 -8.75 1.10
C GLU A 20 -9.42 -7.51 0.63
N THR A 21 -10.17 -6.52 0.18
CA THR A 21 -9.71 -5.14 0.03
C THR A 21 -10.24 -4.32 1.20
N LEU A 22 -9.36 -4.01 2.15
CA LEU A 22 -9.67 -3.22 3.35
C LEU A 22 -9.26 -1.77 3.15
N GLY A 23 -10.22 -0.85 3.26
CA GLY A 23 -9.97 0.58 3.29
C GLY A 23 -9.72 1.08 4.71
N ILE A 24 -8.73 1.95 4.88
CA ILE A 24 -8.47 2.68 6.12
C ILE A 24 -8.59 4.16 5.83
N ILE A 25 -9.66 4.77 6.32
CA ILE A 25 -9.95 6.18 6.09
C ILE A 25 -10.00 6.97 7.40
N GLY A 26 -10.06 8.27 7.31
CA GLY A 26 -10.16 9.18 8.45
C GLY A 26 -9.52 10.52 8.15
N PRO A 27 -9.78 11.55 8.95
CA PRO A 27 -9.21 12.88 8.78
C PRO A 27 -7.68 12.90 8.88
N ASN A 28 -7.07 14.02 8.48
CA ASN A 28 -5.63 14.22 8.64
C ASN A 28 -5.27 14.18 10.13
N GLY A 29 -4.17 13.49 10.45
CA GLY A 29 -3.75 13.29 11.85
C GLY A 29 -4.51 12.20 12.62
N ALA A 30 -5.45 11.48 11.99
CA ALA A 30 -6.20 10.39 12.63
C ALA A 30 -5.34 9.19 13.07
N GLY A 31 -4.10 9.05 12.57
CA GLY A 31 -3.21 7.95 12.90
C GLY A 31 -3.04 6.89 11.81
N LYS A 32 -3.63 7.07 10.63
CA LYS A 32 -3.60 6.10 9.52
C LYS A 32 -2.19 5.65 9.15
N THR A 33 -1.29 6.57 8.85
CA THR A 33 0.11 6.29 8.50
C THR A 33 0.87 5.63 9.65
N THR A 34 0.55 6.00 10.91
CA THR A 34 1.13 5.36 12.11
C THR A 34 0.71 3.89 12.19
N LEU A 35 -0.57 3.60 11.96
CA LEU A 35 -1.09 2.24 11.91
C LEU A 35 -0.42 1.42 10.81
N PHE A 36 -0.32 1.96 9.61
CA PHE A 36 0.39 1.33 8.49
C PHE A 36 1.85 1.02 8.82
N ASN A 37 2.55 1.98 9.43
CA ASN A 37 3.93 1.80 9.85
C ASN A 37 4.08 0.69 10.90
N ALA A 38 3.11 0.54 11.80
CA ALA A 38 3.10 -0.53 12.79
C ALA A 38 2.86 -1.91 12.14
N ILE A 39 1.92 -2.01 11.19
CA ILE A 39 1.63 -3.25 10.45
C ILE A 39 2.83 -3.68 9.62
N CYS A 40 3.50 -2.73 8.95
CA CYS A 40 4.66 -3.01 8.08
C CYS A 40 5.99 -3.19 8.83
N GLY A 41 6.00 -3.14 10.17
CA GLY A 41 7.23 -3.29 10.95
C GLY A 41 8.19 -2.09 10.90
N VAL A 42 7.72 -0.92 10.45
CA VAL A 42 8.50 0.34 10.50
C VAL A 42 8.54 0.87 11.94
N TYR A 43 7.42 0.76 12.66
CA TYR A 43 7.32 1.11 14.07
C TYR A 43 6.93 -0.11 14.91
N LYS A 44 7.60 -0.28 16.04
CA LYS A 44 7.16 -1.23 17.05
C LYS A 44 6.07 -0.60 17.88
N PRO A 45 4.88 -1.21 18.05
CA PRO A 45 3.85 -0.74 18.95
C PRO A 45 4.37 -0.57 20.38
N THR A 46 3.97 0.50 21.06
CA THR A 46 4.30 0.73 22.48
C THR A 46 3.63 -0.34 23.35
N GLU A 47 2.40 -0.69 23.02
CA GLU A 47 1.59 -1.72 23.67
C GLU A 47 0.79 -2.46 22.60
N GLY A 48 0.31 -3.67 22.92
CA GLY A 48 -0.46 -4.49 21.99
C GLY A 48 0.43 -5.36 21.10
N LYS A 49 -0.19 -6.04 20.15
CA LYS A 49 0.44 -7.06 19.32
C LYS A 49 0.08 -6.86 17.85
N VAL A 50 1.00 -7.23 16.98
CA VAL A 50 0.74 -7.47 15.56
C VAL A 50 0.90 -8.96 15.32
N ILE A 51 -0.15 -9.61 14.82
CA ILE A 51 -0.16 -11.04 14.55
C ILE A 51 -0.29 -11.25 13.04
N TYR A 52 0.62 -12.00 12.46
CA TYR A 52 0.60 -12.38 11.05
C TYR A 52 0.72 -13.90 10.93
N GLU A 53 -0.24 -14.54 10.26
CA GLU A 53 -0.32 -16.00 10.12
C GLU A 53 -0.15 -16.74 11.47
N GLY A 54 -0.79 -16.24 12.52
CA GLY A 54 -0.77 -16.82 13.88
C GLY A 54 0.52 -16.56 14.68
N ARG A 55 1.46 -15.80 14.16
CA ARG A 55 2.73 -15.45 14.83
C ARG A 55 2.75 -13.98 15.24
N GLU A 56 3.26 -13.71 16.42
CA GLU A 56 3.51 -12.34 16.86
C GLU A 56 4.71 -11.77 16.08
N VAL A 57 4.49 -10.65 15.36
CA VAL A 57 5.49 -10.02 14.49
C VAL A 57 5.79 -8.56 14.87
N GLN A 58 5.25 -8.07 16.01
CA GLN A 58 5.53 -6.70 16.43
C GLN A 58 7.03 -6.48 16.69
N GLY A 59 7.60 -5.52 15.99
CA GLY A 59 9.03 -5.22 16.05
C GLY A 59 9.90 -6.02 15.06
N THR A 60 9.29 -6.89 14.24
CA THR A 60 9.95 -7.46 13.06
C THR A 60 10.27 -6.32 12.09
N PRO A 61 11.52 -6.16 11.64
CA PRO A 61 11.91 -5.08 10.73
C PRO A 61 11.15 -5.16 9.40
N ALA A 62 10.91 -4.02 8.76
CA ALA A 62 10.12 -3.94 7.52
C ALA A 62 10.66 -4.83 6.38
N HIS A 63 11.98 -5.00 6.27
CA HIS A 63 12.57 -5.87 5.25
C HIS A 63 12.29 -7.36 5.51
N GLU A 64 12.14 -7.78 6.76
CA GLU A 64 11.73 -9.15 7.10
C GLU A 64 10.22 -9.32 6.89
N MET A 65 9.40 -8.31 7.20
CA MET A 65 7.97 -8.31 6.87
C MET A 65 7.76 -8.45 5.34
N ALA A 66 8.58 -7.77 4.54
CA ALA A 66 8.55 -7.92 3.08
C ALA A 66 8.86 -9.35 2.62
N LYS A 67 9.86 -10.03 3.24
CA LYS A 67 10.16 -11.45 2.96
C LYS A 67 9.02 -12.39 3.36
N MET A 68 8.24 -12.01 4.37
CA MET A 68 7.04 -12.75 4.78
C MET A 68 5.84 -12.53 3.84
N GLY A 69 5.98 -11.62 2.86
CA GLY A 69 4.94 -11.32 1.87
C GLY A 69 4.08 -10.10 2.19
N VAL A 70 4.47 -9.26 3.15
CA VAL A 70 3.81 -7.97 3.42
C VAL A 70 4.56 -6.87 2.69
N ALA A 71 4.03 -6.41 1.57
CA ALA A 71 4.68 -5.38 0.77
C ALA A 71 3.89 -4.07 0.77
N ARG A 72 4.60 -2.94 0.77
CA ARG A 72 4.02 -1.61 0.84
C ARG A 72 4.53 -0.71 -0.28
N THR A 73 3.63 0.10 -0.86
CA THR A 73 4.06 1.27 -1.61
C THR A 73 4.52 2.34 -0.63
N PHE A 74 5.68 2.91 -0.86
CA PHE A 74 6.20 3.96 0.02
C PHE A 74 5.76 5.33 -0.49
N GLN A 75 5.23 6.15 0.39
CA GLN A 75 4.91 7.55 0.13
C GLN A 75 6.14 8.35 -0.40
N ILE A 76 7.36 7.84 -0.18
CA ILE A 76 8.66 8.46 -0.53
C ILE A 76 9.56 7.54 -1.38
N SER A 77 9.14 6.35 -1.77
CA SER A 77 9.96 5.53 -2.65
C SER A 77 9.88 6.09 -4.07
N LYS A 78 10.60 7.18 -4.27
CA LYS A 78 10.73 7.75 -5.60
C LYS A 78 11.27 6.68 -6.54
N PRO A 79 10.65 6.47 -7.70
CA PRO A 79 11.25 5.69 -8.76
C PRO A 79 12.67 6.20 -9.01
N LEU A 80 13.57 5.34 -9.41
CA LEU A 80 14.93 5.70 -9.76
C LEU A 80 14.85 6.49 -11.09
N PRO A 81 15.02 7.83 -11.09
CA PRO A 81 14.65 8.67 -12.22
C PRO A 81 15.54 8.43 -13.46
N GLY A 82 16.78 8.00 -13.23
CA GLY A 82 17.74 7.68 -14.28
C GLY A 82 17.64 6.26 -14.85
N LEU A 83 16.69 5.46 -14.37
CA LEU A 83 16.40 4.13 -14.91
C LEU A 83 15.11 4.14 -15.72
N THR A 84 15.01 3.22 -16.68
CA THR A 84 13.76 2.98 -17.39
C THR A 84 12.69 2.45 -16.43
N ILE A 85 11.43 2.47 -16.85
CA ILE A 85 10.32 1.83 -16.12
C ILE A 85 10.63 0.34 -15.91
N PHE A 86 11.12 -0.33 -16.98
CA PHE A 86 11.50 -1.74 -16.92
C PHE A 86 12.59 -1.98 -15.88
N ASP A 87 13.70 -1.23 -15.95
CA ASP A 87 14.83 -1.40 -15.02
C ASP A 87 14.47 -1.08 -13.56
N ASN A 88 13.54 -0.15 -13.34
CA ASN A 88 12.99 0.12 -12.02
C ASN A 88 12.29 -1.10 -11.41
N VAL A 89 11.54 -1.86 -12.22
CA VAL A 89 10.86 -3.09 -11.78
C VAL A 89 11.88 -4.22 -11.60
N VAL A 90 12.86 -4.37 -12.51
CA VAL A 90 13.98 -5.32 -12.35
C VAL A 90 14.74 -5.07 -11.05
N ALA A 91 15.05 -3.81 -10.74
CA ALA A 91 15.73 -3.44 -9.50
C ALA A 91 14.94 -3.84 -8.25
N ALA A 92 13.60 -3.76 -8.31
CA ALA A 92 12.72 -4.18 -7.22
C ALA A 92 12.65 -5.71 -7.07
N ALA A 93 12.65 -6.46 -8.18
CA ALA A 93 12.67 -7.93 -8.18
C ALA A 93 13.97 -8.48 -7.55
N GLY A 94 15.08 -7.81 -7.78
CA GLY A 94 16.40 -8.23 -7.28
C GLY A 94 16.54 -8.20 -5.76
N VAL A 95 15.76 -7.41 -5.05
CA VAL A 95 15.90 -7.24 -3.58
C VAL A 95 15.74 -8.54 -2.81
N GLN A 96 14.94 -9.50 -3.28
CA GLN A 96 14.79 -10.81 -2.63
C GLN A 96 15.98 -11.76 -2.88
N HIS A 97 16.71 -11.57 -3.98
CA HIS A 97 17.81 -12.43 -4.39
C HIS A 97 19.19 -11.94 -3.91
N TYR A 98 19.30 -10.67 -3.48
CA TYR A 98 20.57 -10.06 -3.06
C TYR A 98 20.81 -10.18 -1.54
N THR A 99 20.75 -11.37 -0.99
CA THR A 99 21.06 -11.64 0.43
C THR A 99 22.39 -12.36 0.57
N GLY A 100 23.53 -11.64 0.46
CA GLY A 100 24.84 -12.18 0.77
C GLY A 100 25.95 -11.85 -0.26
N ILE A 101 27.19 -12.15 0.11
CA ILE A 101 28.39 -11.86 -0.71
C ILE A 101 28.36 -12.62 -2.05
N GLY A 102 27.65 -13.74 -2.15
CA GLY A 102 27.46 -14.53 -3.38
C GLY A 102 26.58 -13.85 -4.44
N SER A 103 25.73 -12.88 -4.06
CA SER A 103 24.83 -12.17 -4.98
C SER A 103 25.55 -11.23 -5.96
N TYR A 104 26.80 -10.87 -5.68
CA TYR A 104 27.61 -10.02 -6.55
C TYR A 104 27.90 -10.66 -7.91
N PHE A 105 27.75 -11.99 -8.04
CA PHE A 105 28.00 -12.77 -9.25
C PHE A 105 26.73 -13.17 -10.01
N HIS A 106 25.53 -12.90 -9.48
CA HIS A 106 24.29 -13.17 -10.18
C HIS A 106 23.90 -11.95 -11.02
N LYS A 107 23.72 -12.19 -12.35
CA LYS A 107 23.17 -11.18 -13.24
C LYS A 107 21.73 -10.90 -12.76
N ALA A 108 21.40 -9.62 -12.54
CA ALA A 108 20.04 -9.16 -12.22
C ALA A 108 19.02 -9.52 -13.32
N HIS A 109 19.50 -9.75 -14.52
CA HIS A 109 18.76 -10.18 -15.70
C HIS A 109 18.89 -11.69 -15.89
N THR A 110 18.01 -12.46 -15.25
CA THR A 110 17.75 -13.84 -15.61
C THR A 110 16.45 -13.88 -16.41
N THR A 111 16.31 -14.81 -17.34
CA THR A 111 15.09 -14.97 -18.16
C THR A 111 13.83 -15.03 -17.27
N GLU A 112 13.91 -15.72 -16.14
CA GLU A 112 12.80 -15.84 -15.19
C GLU A 112 12.41 -14.50 -14.55
N VAL A 113 13.38 -13.65 -14.18
CA VAL A 113 13.13 -12.30 -13.65
C VAL A 113 12.53 -11.40 -14.72
N GLU A 114 13.06 -11.44 -15.93
CA GLU A 114 12.57 -10.65 -17.06
C GLU A 114 11.14 -11.02 -17.44
N ASP A 115 10.82 -12.30 -17.51
CA ASP A 115 9.46 -12.80 -17.77
C ASP A 115 8.47 -12.29 -16.71
N ARG A 116 8.86 -12.35 -15.43
CA ARG A 116 8.03 -11.83 -14.35
C ARG A 116 7.87 -10.32 -14.41
N VAL A 117 8.91 -9.58 -14.73
CA VAL A 117 8.87 -8.12 -14.91
C VAL A 117 7.94 -7.76 -16.06
N GLU A 118 8.03 -8.45 -17.22
CA GLU A 118 7.14 -8.21 -18.35
C GLU A 118 5.67 -8.46 -18.00
N GLU A 119 5.38 -9.55 -17.27
CA GLU A 119 4.02 -9.84 -16.81
C GLU A 119 3.48 -8.68 -15.96
N VAL A 120 4.25 -8.22 -14.95
CA VAL A 120 3.84 -7.13 -14.06
C VAL A 120 3.69 -5.80 -14.79
N ILE A 121 4.58 -5.50 -15.75
CA ILE A 121 4.49 -4.30 -16.58
C ILE A 121 3.19 -4.31 -17.42
N LYS A 122 2.80 -5.45 -17.96
CA LYS A 122 1.51 -5.59 -18.68
C LYS A 122 0.33 -5.45 -17.73
N GLU A 123 0.39 -6.10 -16.57
CA GLU A 123 -0.67 -6.05 -15.55
C GLU A 123 -0.94 -4.62 -15.06
N THR A 124 0.12 -3.85 -14.83
CA THR A 124 0.05 -2.47 -14.34
C THR A 124 -0.16 -1.42 -15.43
N GLY A 125 -0.28 -1.83 -16.71
CA GLY A 125 -0.51 -0.94 -17.84
C GLY A 125 0.67 -0.03 -18.14
N LEU A 126 1.89 -0.53 -17.93
CA LEU A 126 3.14 0.22 -18.15
C LEU A 126 3.84 -0.14 -19.48
N ALA A 127 3.27 -1.05 -20.29
CA ALA A 127 3.93 -1.61 -21.47
C ALA A 127 4.38 -0.53 -22.48
N GLU A 128 3.55 0.49 -22.75
CA GLU A 128 3.85 1.56 -23.71
C GLU A 128 4.98 2.51 -23.27
N VAL A 129 5.31 2.52 -21.97
CA VAL A 129 6.35 3.37 -21.38
C VAL A 129 7.51 2.56 -20.80
N ALA A 130 7.53 1.24 -20.97
CA ALA A 130 8.50 0.35 -20.33
C ALA A 130 9.97 0.79 -20.57
N ASN A 131 10.28 1.27 -21.75
CA ASN A 131 11.62 1.71 -22.17
C ASN A 131 11.88 3.21 -21.92
N LYS A 132 10.91 3.97 -21.39
CA LYS A 132 11.11 5.39 -21.03
C LYS A 132 11.76 5.51 -19.67
N LEU A 133 12.54 6.57 -19.48
CA LEU A 133 13.07 6.90 -18.14
C LEU A 133 11.91 7.27 -17.20
N ALA A 134 12.06 6.90 -15.95
CA ALA A 134 11.07 7.26 -14.93
C ALA A 134 10.91 8.78 -14.76
N SER A 135 11.96 9.56 -15.08
CA SER A 135 11.91 11.03 -15.12
C SER A 135 10.98 11.59 -16.20
N ASP A 136 10.70 10.82 -17.26
CA ASP A 136 10.08 11.31 -18.49
C ASP A 136 8.60 10.93 -18.60
N VAL A 137 8.05 10.30 -17.58
CA VAL A 137 6.65 9.87 -17.56
C VAL A 137 5.81 10.69 -16.57
N SER A 138 4.50 10.72 -16.77
CA SER A 138 3.56 11.43 -15.90
C SER A 138 3.44 10.78 -14.51
N LEU A 139 2.91 11.53 -13.54
CA LEU A 139 2.68 11.05 -12.18
C LEU A 139 1.81 9.78 -12.15
N GLY A 140 0.82 9.64 -13.03
CA GLY A 140 -0.02 8.44 -13.12
C GLY A 140 0.78 7.19 -13.46
N TYR A 141 1.75 7.29 -14.37
CA TYR A 141 2.69 6.18 -14.67
C TYR A 141 3.60 5.89 -13.47
N LEU A 142 4.09 6.93 -12.78
CA LEU A 142 4.95 6.74 -11.60
C LEU A 142 4.20 6.02 -10.46
N ARG A 143 2.93 6.33 -10.23
CA ARG A 143 2.09 5.62 -9.24
C ARG A 143 1.87 4.15 -9.61
N ARG A 144 1.62 3.86 -10.89
CA ARG A 144 1.54 2.47 -11.37
C ARG A 144 2.88 1.75 -11.27
N LEU A 145 4.01 2.45 -11.51
CA LEU A 145 5.34 1.91 -11.31
C LEU A 145 5.61 1.56 -9.83
N GLU A 146 5.18 2.39 -8.88
CA GLU A 146 5.29 2.06 -7.45
C GLU A 146 4.54 0.76 -7.11
N ILE A 147 3.35 0.57 -7.67
CA ILE A 147 2.58 -0.68 -7.50
C ILE A 147 3.30 -1.85 -8.20
N ALA A 148 3.81 -1.68 -9.41
CA ALA A 148 4.54 -2.70 -10.15
C ALA A 148 5.78 -3.20 -9.38
N ARG A 149 6.53 -2.30 -8.75
CA ARG A 149 7.69 -2.62 -7.92
C ARG A 149 7.35 -3.45 -6.68
N VAL A 150 6.12 -3.31 -6.18
CA VAL A 150 5.60 -4.15 -5.09
C VAL A 150 5.17 -5.51 -5.64
N LEU A 151 4.43 -5.53 -6.75
CA LEU A 151 3.83 -6.73 -7.34
C LEU A 151 4.84 -7.73 -7.90
N VAL A 152 6.02 -7.26 -8.35
CA VAL A 152 7.03 -8.14 -8.95
C VAL A 152 7.52 -9.22 -7.98
N ASN A 153 7.46 -8.98 -6.68
CA ASN A 153 7.81 -9.92 -5.62
C ASN A 153 6.65 -10.80 -5.15
N ASP A 154 5.54 -10.80 -5.86
CA ASP A 154 4.34 -11.61 -5.58
C ASP A 154 3.88 -11.59 -4.11
N PRO A 155 3.62 -10.41 -3.52
CA PRO A 155 3.27 -10.31 -2.11
C PRO A 155 1.91 -10.96 -1.80
N LYS A 156 1.76 -11.45 -0.55
CA LYS A 156 0.48 -11.93 0.00
C LYS A 156 -0.43 -10.75 0.38
N ILE A 157 0.16 -9.70 0.95
CA ILE A 157 -0.54 -8.48 1.37
C ILE A 157 0.09 -7.27 0.67
N ILE A 158 -0.73 -6.51 -0.03
CA ILE A 158 -0.35 -5.28 -0.73
C ILE A 158 -0.88 -4.10 0.07
N MET A 159 0.01 -3.28 0.61
CA MET A 159 -0.35 -2.11 1.38
C MET A 159 -0.14 -0.85 0.52
N LEU A 160 -1.23 -0.20 0.13
CA LEU A 160 -1.24 1.00 -0.71
C LEU A 160 -1.48 2.24 0.14
N ASP A 161 -0.52 3.16 0.14
CA ASP A 161 -0.58 4.41 0.91
C ASP A 161 -0.81 5.60 -0.03
N GLU A 162 -2.04 6.09 -0.09
CA GLU A 162 -2.50 7.21 -0.90
C GLU A 162 -2.09 7.09 -2.39
N PRO A 163 -2.37 5.96 -3.07
CA PRO A 163 -1.93 5.73 -4.44
C PRO A 163 -2.50 6.74 -5.44
N CYS A 164 -3.59 7.43 -5.10
CA CYS A 164 -4.25 8.40 -5.98
C CYS A 164 -3.91 9.87 -5.66
N ALA A 165 -3.03 10.14 -4.70
CA ALA A 165 -2.69 11.52 -4.32
C ALA A 165 -2.09 12.29 -5.51
N GLY A 166 -2.68 13.46 -5.81
CA GLY A 166 -2.22 14.36 -6.88
C GLY A 166 -2.53 13.91 -8.31
N LEU A 167 -3.34 12.86 -8.49
CA LEU A 167 -3.71 12.35 -9.80
C LEU A 167 -4.92 13.05 -10.43
N SER A 168 -4.97 13.08 -11.75
CA SER A 168 -6.17 13.43 -12.51
C SER A 168 -7.22 12.32 -12.41
N ASN A 169 -8.50 12.64 -12.67
CA ASN A 169 -9.59 11.67 -12.67
C ASN A 169 -9.33 10.49 -13.62
N PHE A 170 -8.69 10.72 -14.76
CA PHE A 170 -8.31 9.66 -15.69
C PHE A 170 -7.32 8.67 -15.02
N ALA A 171 -6.25 9.19 -14.41
CA ALA A 171 -5.25 8.35 -13.74
C ALA A 171 -5.80 7.64 -12.48
N ILE A 172 -6.75 8.28 -11.76
CA ILE A 172 -7.48 7.63 -10.66
C ILE A 172 -8.27 6.42 -11.17
N ASN A 173 -8.95 6.55 -12.31
CA ASN A 173 -9.67 5.42 -12.91
C ASN A 173 -8.73 4.29 -13.30
N GLU A 174 -7.55 4.57 -13.85
CA GLU A 174 -6.56 3.54 -14.18
C GLU A 174 -6.05 2.78 -12.93
N ILE A 175 -5.81 3.50 -11.82
CA ILE A 175 -5.45 2.86 -10.53
C ILE A 175 -6.64 2.04 -10.00
N THR A 176 -7.85 2.54 -10.12
CA THR A 176 -9.07 1.83 -9.72
C THR A 176 -9.21 0.50 -10.46
N GLU A 177 -9.06 0.49 -11.78
CA GLU A 177 -9.10 -0.72 -12.60
C GLU A 177 -7.97 -1.70 -12.26
N LEU A 178 -6.77 -1.18 -11.94
CA LEU A 178 -5.68 -2.02 -11.46
C LEU A 178 -6.03 -2.70 -10.11
N ILE A 179 -6.61 -1.95 -9.16
CA ILE A 179 -7.04 -2.52 -7.87
C ILE A 179 -8.11 -3.61 -8.11
N PHE A 180 -9.07 -3.41 -9.02
CA PHE A 180 -10.05 -4.45 -9.35
C PHE A 180 -9.40 -5.71 -9.92
N LYS A 181 -8.43 -5.60 -10.83
CA LYS A 181 -7.68 -6.76 -11.36
C LYS A 181 -6.96 -7.53 -10.25
N LEU A 182 -6.36 -6.82 -9.29
CA LEU A 182 -5.69 -7.45 -8.15
C LEU A 182 -6.69 -8.15 -7.23
N LYS A 183 -7.87 -7.55 -7.04
CA LYS A 183 -8.98 -8.14 -6.28
C LYS A 183 -9.52 -9.41 -6.94
N GLU A 184 -9.69 -9.42 -8.26
CA GLU A 184 -10.08 -10.63 -9.03
C GLU A 184 -9.07 -11.77 -8.84
N LYS A 185 -7.78 -11.45 -8.71
CA LYS A 185 -6.72 -12.40 -8.36
C LYS A 185 -6.70 -12.79 -6.87
N LYS A 186 -7.69 -12.35 -6.09
CA LYS A 186 -7.81 -12.59 -4.64
C LYS A 186 -6.59 -12.14 -3.84
N LYS A 187 -5.93 -11.07 -4.27
CA LYS A 187 -4.86 -10.44 -3.48
C LYS A 187 -5.48 -9.72 -2.29
N THR A 188 -4.82 -9.85 -1.13
CA THR A 188 -5.19 -9.06 0.05
C THR A 188 -4.63 -7.65 -0.11
N ILE A 189 -5.50 -6.64 -0.06
CA ILE A 189 -5.12 -5.24 -0.27
C ILE A 189 -5.54 -4.44 0.97
N VAL A 190 -4.63 -3.64 1.49
CA VAL A 190 -4.95 -2.62 2.51
C VAL A 190 -4.67 -1.26 1.93
N LEU A 191 -5.69 -0.41 1.88
CA LEU A 191 -5.66 0.87 1.19
C LEU A 191 -5.87 2.01 2.18
N ILE A 192 -4.89 2.93 2.29
CA ILE A 192 -5.14 4.26 2.86
C ILE A 192 -5.48 5.21 1.73
N GLU A 193 -6.59 5.91 1.83
CA GLU A 193 -7.01 6.90 0.82
C GLU A 193 -7.81 8.04 1.43
N HIS A 194 -7.72 9.20 0.79
CA HIS A 194 -8.59 10.35 1.05
C HIS A 194 -9.70 10.49 0.01
N ASN A 195 -9.57 9.79 -1.13
CA ASN A 195 -10.59 9.74 -2.17
C ASN A 195 -11.71 8.78 -1.77
N LEU A 196 -12.73 9.31 -1.08
CA LEU A 196 -13.86 8.52 -0.62
C LEU A 196 -14.59 7.79 -1.77
N PRO A 197 -14.91 8.42 -2.93
CA PRO A 197 -15.53 7.73 -4.06
C PRO A 197 -14.76 6.50 -4.52
N LEU A 198 -13.44 6.56 -4.60
CA LEU A 198 -12.59 5.41 -4.95
C LEU A 198 -12.69 4.34 -3.85
N THR A 199 -12.49 4.73 -2.59
CA THR A 199 -12.49 3.79 -1.46
C THR A 199 -13.83 3.05 -1.36
N MET A 200 -14.95 3.77 -1.48
CA MET A 200 -16.29 3.18 -1.48
C MET A 200 -16.52 2.21 -2.65
N ARG A 201 -15.86 2.44 -3.78
CA ARG A 201 -16.00 1.61 -4.98
C ARG A 201 -15.18 0.32 -4.92
N VAL A 202 -13.95 0.35 -4.35
CA VAL A 202 -13.02 -0.77 -4.43
C VAL A 202 -12.96 -1.65 -3.18
N CYS A 203 -13.26 -1.10 -2.00
CA CYS A 203 -13.13 -1.83 -0.74
C CYS A 203 -14.31 -2.74 -0.45
N ASP A 204 -14.03 -3.89 0.15
CA ASP A 204 -15.04 -4.81 0.69
C ASP A 204 -15.48 -4.37 2.07
N ARG A 205 -14.55 -3.84 2.84
CA ARG A 205 -14.73 -3.33 4.20
C ARG A 205 -13.88 -2.09 4.40
N ILE A 206 -14.39 -1.16 5.18
CA ILE A 206 -13.72 0.10 5.49
C ILE A 206 -13.68 0.26 7.00
N THR A 207 -12.51 0.63 7.51
CA THR A 207 -12.29 1.02 8.91
C THR A 207 -12.02 2.52 8.96
N VAL A 208 -12.75 3.23 9.82
CA VAL A 208 -12.63 4.68 9.97
C VAL A 208 -11.91 5.01 11.26
N LEU A 209 -10.80 5.75 11.12
CA LEU A 209 -10.01 6.26 12.23
C LEU A 209 -10.33 7.72 12.51
N SER A 210 -10.42 8.06 13.81
CA SER A 210 -10.43 9.44 14.27
C SER A 210 -9.66 9.51 15.59
N TYR A 211 -8.72 10.46 15.72
CA TYR A 211 -7.87 10.64 16.91
C TYR A 211 -7.25 9.34 17.46
N GLY A 212 -6.74 8.48 16.56
CA GLY A 212 -6.08 7.22 16.93
C GLY A 212 -7.03 6.09 17.34
N ARG A 213 -8.33 6.26 17.23
CA ARG A 213 -9.36 5.27 17.61
C ARG A 213 -10.20 4.89 16.39
N LYS A 214 -10.73 3.69 16.42
CA LYS A 214 -11.71 3.24 15.45
C LYS A 214 -13.10 3.80 15.84
N ILE A 215 -13.71 4.57 14.94
CA ILE A 215 -15.05 5.12 15.16
C ILE A 215 -16.13 4.34 14.41
N CYS A 216 -15.78 3.70 13.28
CA CYS A 216 -16.69 2.86 12.52
C CYS A 216 -15.92 1.77 11.78
N GLU A 217 -16.55 0.64 11.52
CA GLU A 217 -16.06 -0.41 10.63
C GLU A 217 -17.24 -1.15 10.01
N GLY A 218 -17.21 -1.33 8.69
CA GLY A 218 -18.29 -2.03 7.97
C GLY A 218 -18.10 -2.00 6.46
N THR A 219 -19.16 -2.41 5.74
CA THR A 219 -19.21 -2.25 4.29
C THR A 219 -19.19 -0.77 3.91
N PRO A 220 -18.86 -0.42 2.66
CA PRO A 220 -18.96 0.97 2.19
C PRO A 220 -20.30 1.64 2.51
N GLU A 221 -21.40 0.90 2.36
CA GLU A 221 -22.76 1.41 2.63
C GLU A 221 -22.97 1.74 4.12
N VAL A 222 -22.48 0.88 5.02
CA VAL A 222 -22.55 1.12 6.48
C VAL A 222 -21.77 2.36 6.85
N VAL A 223 -20.54 2.47 6.36
CA VAL A 223 -19.63 3.59 6.66
C VAL A 223 -20.16 4.92 6.10
N ALA A 224 -20.72 4.91 4.89
CA ALA A 224 -21.26 6.11 4.25
C ALA A 224 -22.46 6.71 5.01
N ASN A 225 -23.20 5.91 5.77
CA ASN A 225 -24.40 6.34 6.50
C ASN A 225 -24.17 6.48 8.02
N ASP A 226 -22.95 6.26 8.49
CA ASP A 226 -22.64 6.34 9.92
C ASP A 226 -22.55 7.81 10.39
N PRO A 227 -23.34 8.22 11.38
CA PRO A 227 -23.34 9.62 11.86
C PRO A 227 -21.98 10.09 12.39
N GLN A 228 -21.20 9.23 13.05
CA GLN A 228 -19.89 9.58 13.58
C GLN A 228 -18.88 9.81 12.45
N VAL A 229 -19.01 9.05 11.35
CA VAL A 229 -18.18 9.23 10.16
C VAL A 229 -18.51 10.56 9.49
N ILE A 230 -19.80 10.85 9.32
CA ILE A 230 -20.27 12.10 8.71
C ILE A 230 -19.76 13.28 9.55
N GLU A 231 -19.92 13.25 10.87
CA GLU A 231 -19.44 14.31 11.78
C GLU A 231 -17.93 14.48 11.70
N ALA A 232 -17.16 13.39 11.68
CA ALA A 232 -15.68 13.44 11.61
C ALA A 232 -15.14 14.06 10.32
N TYR A 233 -15.91 14.05 9.23
CA TYR A 233 -15.55 14.66 7.96
C TYR A 233 -16.16 16.06 7.76
N LEU A 234 -17.39 16.31 8.22
CA LEU A 234 -18.06 17.60 8.09
C LEU A 234 -17.69 18.59 9.20
N GLY A 235 -17.37 18.10 10.40
CA GLY A 235 -17.00 18.97 11.53
C GLY A 235 -15.65 19.69 11.42
N LYS A 236 -14.99 19.64 10.27
CA LYS A 236 -13.71 20.32 9.97
C LYS A 236 -13.80 21.45 8.95
N GLU A 237 -14.97 21.78 8.45
CA GLU A 237 -15.15 22.93 7.54
C GLU A 237 -15.37 24.29 8.25
N GLU A 238 -15.36 24.32 9.59
CA GLU A 238 -15.54 25.54 10.37
C GLU A 238 -14.36 25.81 11.33
N ASP A 239 -13.11 26.03 10.80
CA ASP A 239 -12.06 26.79 11.51
C ASP A 239 -11.01 27.31 10.53
#